data_0cc2263d24427bd5ab6a539794ca6155
#
_entry.id   0cc2263d24427bd5ab6a539794ca6155
#
_cell.length_a   1.000
_cell.length_b   1.000
_cell.length_c   1.000
_cell.angle_alpha   90.00
_cell.angle_beta   90.00
_cell.angle_gamma   90.00
#
_symmetry.space_group_name_H-M   'P 1'
#
loop_
_entity.id
_entity.type
_entity.pdbx_description
1 polymer ?
#
loop_
_entity_poly.entity_id
_entity_poly.type
_entity_poly.pdbx_seq_one_letter_code
_entity_poly.pdbx_strand_id
1 'polypeptide(L)'
;MLHLHQLSIGYRSRLVAQSLTASLPPASLTALIGRNGSGKSTLLRTVCGLQRPLAGKVSITDIDGKECQTGPTTVAIVLPPSRYQAPALTVEDTVALGRLPYTDLTGRLTVADHHAIDHAIGLCQVAPLRQRMLHTLSDGERQRVMLARALAQDTPVIILDEPSAFLDYSARMQVMILLRHLCKTARKTILFSTHDLETALPAVDRVWAMETTTDNHGQTVSTLKEDTPRNLIADGTIRRIFPEFNHQDLTAFHIPNNHHS
;
A
#
# COMPACT_ATOMS: atom_id res chain seq x y z
N MET A 1 6.34 -8.89 -10.34
CA MET A 1 7.02 -7.62 -10.10
C MET A 1 6.22 -6.49 -10.72
N LEU A 2 6.03 -5.35 -10.05
CA LEU A 2 5.34 -4.19 -10.63
C LEU A 2 6.37 -3.16 -11.10
N HIS A 3 6.13 -2.57 -12.28
CA HIS A 3 7.03 -1.58 -12.89
C HIS A 3 6.28 -0.32 -13.31
N LEU A 4 6.89 0.84 -13.08
CA LEU A 4 6.53 2.12 -13.66
C LEU A 4 7.51 2.43 -14.80
N HIS A 5 7.00 2.67 -16.00
CA HIS A 5 7.79 2.98 -17.18
C HIS A 5 7.56 4.43 -17.62
N GLN A 6 8.41 5.34 -17.18
CA GLN A 6 8.36 6.78 -17.48
C GLN A 6 6.93 7.34 -17.31
N LEU A 7 6.29 6.95 -16.20
CA LEU A 7 4.90 7.22 -15.92
C LEU A 7 4.71 8.71 -15.60
N SER A 8 3.78 9.37 -16.30
CA SER A 8 3.33 10.72 -15.98
C SER A 8 1.87 10.68 -15.54
N ILE A 9 1.59 11.31 -14.42
CA ILE A 9 0.28 11.28 -13.76
C ILE A 9 -0.28 12.67 -13.54
N GLY A 10 -1.59 12.79 -13.56
CA GLY A 10 -2.26 14.07 -13.36
C GLY A 10 -3.75 14.00 -13.69
N TYR A 11 -4.38 15.17 -13.77
CA TYR A 11 -5.79 15.31 -14.07
C TYR A 11 -5.98 16.21 -15.29
N ARG A 12 -6.55 15.69 -16.38
CA ARG A 12 -6.76 16.42 -17.64
C ARG A 12 -5.47 17.10 -18.13
N SER A 13 -5.39 18.45 -18.02
CA SER A 13 -4.24 19.26 -18.40
C SER A 13 -3.25 19.56 -17.27
N ARG A 14 -3.56 19.15 -16.02
CA ARG A 14 -2.69 19.41 -14.87
C ARG A 14 -1.77 18.22 -14.61
N LEU A 15 -0.49 18.39 -14.92
CA LEU A 15 0.55 17.44 -14.58
C LEU A 15 0.80 17.49 -13.06
N VAL A 16 0.85 16.31 -12.41
CA VAL A 16 1.13 16.17 -10.97
C VAL A 16 2.52 15.61 -10.76
N ALA A 17 2.88 14.57 -11.52
CA ALA A 17 4.24 14.04 -11.51
C ALA A 17 4.59 13.50 -12.91
N GLN A 18 5.89 13.50 -13.25
CA GLN A 18 6.35 13.15 -14.57
C GLN A 18 7.52 12.16 -14.54
N SER A 19 7.61 11.36 -15.61
CA SER A 19 8.74 10.47 -15.90
C SER A 19 9.11 9.54 -14.75
N LEU A 20 8.08 9.10 -13.98
CA LEU A 20 8.28 8.22 -12.84
C LEU A 20 8.73 6.84 -13.35
N THR A 21 9.90 6.40 -12.90
CA THR A 21 10.44 5.07 -13.18
C THR A 21 10.83 4.43 -11.86
N ALA A 22 10.21 3.31 -11.55
CA ALA A 22 10.41 2.59 -10.30
C ALA A 22 9.90 1.15 -10.42
N SER A 23 10.28 0.31 -9.46
CA SER A 23 9.87 -1.08 -9.41
C SER A 23 9.51 -1.53 -8.00
N LEU A 24 8.56 -2.46 -7.89
CA LEU A 24 8.26 -3.15 -6.63
C LEU A 24 8.76 -4.60 -6.74
N PRO A 25 9.81 -4.96 -6.01
CA PRO A 25 10.26 -6.35 -5.96
C PRO A 25 9.18 -7.28 -5.40
N PRO A 26 9.12 -8.55 -5.83
CA PRO A 26 8.19 -9.52 -5.26
C PRO A 26 8.40 -9.70 -3.76
N ALA A 27 7.30 -9.93 -3.03
CA ALA A 27 7.29 -10.22 -1.60
C ALA A 27 8.02 -9.15 -0.74
N SER A 28 7.97 -7.89 -1.17
CA SER A 28 8.61 -6.75 -0.51
C SER A 28 7.59 -5.77 0.06
N LEU A 29 8.00 -5.06 1.11
CA LEU A 29 7.26 -3.95 1.70
C LEU A 29 7.93 -2.64 1.29
N THR A 30 7.19 -1.79 0.57
CA THR A 30 7.68 -0.50 0.07
C THR A 30 6.82 0.65 0.60
N ALA A 31 7.46 1.70 1.13
CA ALA A 31 6.78 2.92 1.53
C ALA A 31 6.82 3.97 0.41
N LEU A 32 5.69 4.57 0.11
CA LEU A 32 5.58 5.77 -0.73
C LEU A 32 5.51 7.00 0.19
N ILE A 33 6.54 7.80 0.18
CA ILE A 33 6.66 9.00 1.00
C ILE A 33 6.70 10.26 0.15
N GLY A 34 6.33 11.37 0.74
CA GLY A 34 6.33 12.69 0.10
C GLY A 34 5.42 13.64 0.83
N ARG A 35 5.60 14.94 0.64
CA ARG A 35 4.76 15.97 1.28
C ARG A 35 3.30 15.87 0.84
N ASN A 36 2.42 16.50 1.60
CA ASN A 36 1.01 16.62 1.20
C ASN A 36 0.92 17.36 -0.15
N GLY A 37 0.10 16.82 -1.05
CA GLY A 37 -0.03 17.35 -2.41
C GLY A 37 1.03 16.88 -3.41
N SER A 38 2.04 16.09 -3.02
CA SER A 38 3.05 15.56 -3.96
C SER A 38 2.50 14.55 -5.00
N GLY A 39 1.25 14.12 -4.87
CA GLY A 39 0.63 13.20 -5.84
C GLY A 39 0.61 11.73 -5.42
N LYS A 40 0.92 11.39 -4.17
CA LYS A 40 0.91 9.99 -3.69
C LYS A 40 -0.39 9.26 -4.02
N SER A 41 -1.53 9.78 -3.59
CA SER A 41 -2.83 9.14 -3.87
C SER A 41 -3.18 9.11 -5.37
N THR A 42 -2.69 10.08 -6.17
CA THR A 42 -2.84 10.05 -7.62
C THR A 42 -2.01 8.93 -8.23
N LEU A 43 -0.77 8.76 -7.77
CA LEU A 43 0.09 7.65 -8.18
C LEU A 43 -0.53 6.30 -7.80
N LEU A 44 -0.98 6.12 -6.56
CA LEU A 44 -1.60 4.87 -6.12
C LEU A 44 -2.85 4.53 -6.96
N ARG A 45 -3.72 5.51 -7.24
CA ARG A 45 -4.88 5.30 -8.11
C ARG A 45 -4.50 4.91 -9.54
N THR A 46 -3.44 5.54 -10.08
CA THR A 46 -2.96 5.20 -11.43
C THR A 46 -2.37 3.79 -11.46
N VAL A 47 -1.60 3.41 -10.43
CA VAL A 47 -1.05 2.06 -10.30
C VAL A 47 -2.14 1.00 -10.17
N CYS A 48 -3.26 1.30 -9.50
CA CYS A 48 -4.41 0.40 -9.40
C CYS A 48 -5.29 0.35 -10.66
N GLY A 49 -4.98 1.13 -11.69
CA GLY A 49 -5.83 1.22 -12.90
C GLY A 49 -7.13 2.04 -12.70
N LEU A 50 -7.29 2.69 -11.54
CA LEU A 50 -8.46 3.55 -11.24
C LEU A 50 -8.39 4.92 -11.92
N GLN A 51 -7.21 5.29 -12.42
CA GLN A 51 -6.95 6.51 -13.16
C GLN A 51 -5.99 6.22 -14.31
N ARG A 52 -6.29 6.75 -15.49
CA ARG A 52 -5.41 6.62 -16.66
C ARG A 52 -4.17 7.49 -16.47
N PRO A 53 -2.97 6.99 -16.82
CA PRO A 53 -1.78 7.83 -16.90
C PRO A 53 -1.91 8.88 -18.01
N LEU A 54 -1.18 9.99 -17.86
CA LEU A 54 -1.05 11.00 -18.94
C LEU A 54 -0.03 10.55 -20.00
N ALA A 55 1.03 9.84 -19.58
CA ALA A 55 2.03 9.21 -20.43
C ALA A 55 2.70 8.04 -19.70
N GLY A 56 3.39 7.19 -20.43
CA GLY A 56 4.03 5.99 -19.88
C GLY A 56 3.04 4.87 -19.58
N LYS A 57 3.48 3.86 -18.85
CA LYS A 57 2.64 2.71 -18.47
C LYS A 57 3.02 2.13 -17.12
N VAL A 58 2.04 1.43 -16.50
CA VAL A 58 2.27 0.53 -15.37
C VAL A 58 2.11 -0.89 -15.86
N SER A 59 3.02 -1.77 -15.49
CA SER A 59 2.94 -3.19 -15.82
C SER A 59 3.23 -4.07 -14.61
N ILE A 60 2.66 -5.26 -14.61
CA ILE A 60 2.94 -6.31 -13.63
C ILE A 60 3.50 -7.50 -14.39
N THR A 61 4.68 -7.96 -13.99
CA THR A 61 5.25 -9.20 -14.50
C THR A 61 4.97 -10.32 -13.49
N ASP A 62 4.31 -11.38 -13.94
CA ASP A 62 4.04 -12.57 -13.14
C ASP A 62 5.32 -13.41 -12.91
N ILE A 63 5.16 -14.55 -12.25
CA ILE A 63 6.27 -15.47 -11.95
C ILE A 63 6.88 -16.12 -13.20
N ASP A 64 6.10 -16.21 -14.29
CA ASP A 64 6.50 -16.81 -15.58
C ASP A 64 7.10 -15.75 -16.53
N GLY A 65 7.26 -14.50 -16.06
CA GLY A 65 7.81 -13.39 -16.84
C GLY A 65 6.79 -12.75 -17.80
N LYS A 66 5.51 -13.13 -17.76
CA LYS A 66 4.47 -12.54 -18.61
C LYS A 66 4.00 -11.20 -18.06
N GLU A 67 3.97 -10.21 -18.94
CA GLU A 67 3.45 -8.88 -18.60
C GLU A 67 1.93 -8.88 -18.58
N CYS A 68 1.34 -8.43 -17.47
CA CYS A 68 -0.09 -8.27 -17.26
C CYS A 68 -0.43 -6.79 -17.02
N GLN A 69 -1.62 -6.38 -17.40
CA GLN A 69 -2.14 -5.06 -17.05
C GLN A 69 -2.61 -5.02 -15.58
N THR A 70 -2.61 -3.83 -15.00
CA THR A 70 -3.18 -3.62 -13.67
C THR A 70 -4.70 -3.71 -13.69
N GLY A 71 -5.27 -4.39 -12.71
CA GLY A 71 -6.71 -4.59 -12.63
C GLY A 71 -7.11 -5.32 -11.34
N PRO A 72 -8.42 -5.61 -11.16
CA PRO A 72 -8.94 -6.17 -9.91
C PRO A 72 -8.37 -7.55 -9.53
N THR A 73 -7.83 -8.31 -10.49
CA THR A 73 -7.20 -9.62 -10.24
C THR A 73 -5.69 -9.54 -10.04
N THR A 74 -5.08 -8.38 -10.23
CA THR A 74 -3.63 -8.18 -10.12
C THR A 74 -3.23 -7.23 -9.01
N VAL A 75 -4.11 -6.27 -8.65
CA VAL A 75 -3.86 -5.27 -7.60
C VAL A 75 -5.09 -5.12 -6.70
N ALA A 76 -4.92 -5.29 -5.41
CA ALA A 76 -5.89 -4.90 -4.41
C ALA A 76 -5.56 -3.51 -3.85
N ILE A 77 -6.59 -2.72 -3.49
CA ILE A 77 -6.40 -1.41 -2.88
C ILE A 77 -7.17 -1.28 -1.57
N VAL A 78 -6.51 -0.71 -0.56
CA VAL A 78 -7.12 -0.26 0.69
C VAL A 78 -7.02 1.26 0.75
N LEU A 79 -8.17 1.92 0.81
CA LEU A 79 -8.27 3.38 0.90
C LEU A 79 -8.22 3.85 2.36
N PRO A 80 -7.94 5.13 2.64
CA PRO A 80 -7.92 5.67 3.99
C PRO A 80 -9.24 5.43 4.75
N PRO A 81 -9.19 5.16 6.07
CA PRO A 81 -10.38 4.84 6.88
C PRO A 81 -11.49 5.88 6.82
N SER A 82 -11.16 7.17 6.68
CA SER A 82 -12.13 8.28 6.60
C SER A 82 -13.08 8.21 5.40
N ARG A 83 -12.80 7.36 4.42
CA ARG A 83 -13.64 7.16 3.22
C ARG A 83 -14.61 5.98 3.36
N TYR A 84 -14.50 5.22 4.43
CA TYR A 84 -15.42 4.12 4.70
C TYR A 84 -16.58 4.61 5.58
N GLN A 85 -17.70 4.95 4.97
CA GLN A 85 -18.97 4.83 5.68
C GLN A 85 -19.21 3.33 5.83
N ALA A 86 -19.00 2.81 7.05
CA ALA A 86 -19.10 1.38 7.29
C ALA A 86 -20.56 0.94 7.05
N PRO A 87 -20.87 0.18 6.01
CA PRO A 87 -22.18 -0.41 5.87
C PRO A 87 -22.46 -1.34 7.05
N ALA A 88 -23.74 -1.69 7.27
CA ALA A 88 -24.15 -2.67 8.27
C ALA A 88 -23.75 -4.09 7.81
N LEU A 89 -22.43 -4.33 7.71
CA LEU A 89 -21.82 -5.59 7.32
C LEU A 89 -21.05 -6.17 8.51
N THR A 90 -21.04 -7.48 8.61
CA THR A 90 -20.13 -8.18 9.52
C THR A 90 -18.68 -8.13 8.99
N VAL A 91 -17.74 -8.52 9.85
CA VAL A 91 -16.33 -8.70 9.41
C VAL A 91 -16.26 -9.74 8.28
N GLU A 92 -16.96 -10.87 8.43
CA GLU A 92 -17.00 -11.92 7.41
C GLU A 92 -17.52 -11.40 6.08
N ASP A 93 -18.67 -10.72 6.07
CA ASP A 93 -19.24 -10.12 4.86
C ASP A 93 -18.28 -9.14 4.21
N THR A 94 -17.62 -8.32 5.05
CA THR A 94 -16.65 -7.33 4.57
C THR A 94 -15.46 -8.01 3.89
N VAL A 95 -14.92 -9.08 4.47
CA VAL A 95 -13.79 -9.82 3.88
C VAL A 95 -14.25 -10.55 2.61
N ALA A 96 -15.46 -11.09 2.59
CA ALA A 96 -16.05 -11.74 1.42
C ALA A 96 -16.17 -10.82 0.20
N LEU A 97 -16.36 -9.51 0.39
CA LEU A 97 -16.33 -8.54 -0.70
C LEU A 97 -14.99 -8.56 -1.49
N GLY A 98 -13.91 -9.04 -0.89
CA GLY A 98 -12.64 -9.25 -1.58
C GLY A 98 -12.73 -10.27 -2.72
N ARG A 99 -13.72 -11.17 -2.67
CA ARG A 99 -13.91 -12.21 -3.70
C ARG A 99 -14.78 -11.77 -4.89
N LEU A 100 -15.37 -10.56 -4.83
CA LEU A 100 -16.23 -10.05 -5.93
C LEU A 100 -15.60 -10.18 -7.33
N PRO A 101 -14.30 -9.94 -7.57
CA PRO A 101 -13.70 -10.12 -8.90
C PRO A 101 -13.76 -11.55 -9.44
N TYR A 102 -14.07 -12.53 -8.62
CA TYR A 102 -14.10 -13.96 -8.97
C TYR A 102 -15.51 -14.56 -8.95
N THR A 103 -16.50 -13.81 -8.48
CA THR A 103 -17.89 -14.27 -8.44
C THR A 103 -18.59 -14.03 -9.77
N ASP A 104 -19.64 -14.82 -10.02
CA ASP A 104 -20.56 -14.59 -11.14
C ASP A 104 -21.53 -13.40 -10.86
N LEU A 105 -22.46 -13.17 -11.78
CA LEU A 105 -23.49 -12.12 -11.63
C LEU A 105 -24.42 -12.32 -10.41
N THR A 106 -24.48 -13.52 -9.87
CA THR A 106 -25.30 -13.83 -8.67
C THR A 106 -24.55 -13.58 -7.38
N GLY A 107 -23.25 -13.30 -7.41
CA GLY A 107 -22.39 -13.11 -6.26
C GLY A 107 -22.14 -14.39 -5.45
N ARG A 108 -22.36 -15.56 -6.02
CA ARG A 108 -22.19 -16.85 -5.34
C ARG A 108 -20.73 -17.13 -5.05
N LEU A 109 -20.43 -17.42 -3.76
CA LEU A 109 -19.11 -17.83 -3.34
C LEU A 109 -18.93 -19.35 -3.54
N THR A 110 -17.79 -19.73 -4.07
CA THR A 110 -17.37 -21.13 -4.20
C THR A 110 -16.67 -21.62 -2.93
N VAL A 111 -16.38 -22.91 -2.84
CA VAL A 111 -15.55 -23.47 -1.76
C VAL A 111 -14.15 -22.82 -1.72
N ALA A 112 -13.57 -22.56 -2.88
CA ALA A 112 -12.28 -21.89 -2.97
C ALA A 112 -12.34 -20.45 -2.43
N ASP A 113 -13.45 -19.74 -2.63
CA ASP A 113 -13.65 -18.40 -2.08
C ASP A 113 -13.75 -18.42 -0.56
N HIS A 114 -14.49 -19.38 0.01
CA HIS A 114 -14.56 -19.56 1.46
C HIS A 114 -13.18 -19.87 2.06
N HIS A 115 -12.36 -20.70 1.44
CA HIS A 115 -10.99 -20.94 1.87
C HIS A 115 -10.12 -19.67 1.82
N ALA A 116 -10.25 -18.86 0.78
CA ALA A 116 -9.51 -17.59 0.68
C ALA A 116 -9.94 -16.60 1.78
N ILE A 117 -11.24 -16.53 2.10
CA ILE A 117 -11.79 -15.71 3.19
C ILE A 117 -11.23 -16.16 4.54
N ASP A 118 -11.33 -17.48 4.84
CA ASP A 118 -10.85 -18.04 6.11
C ASP A 118 -9.34 -17.83 6.30
N HIS A 119 -8.56 -18.04 5.25
CA HIS A 119 -7.12 -17.78 5.25
C HIS A 119 -6.80 -16.31 5.53
N ALA A 120 -7.49 -15.39 4.86
CA ALA A 120 -7.29 -13.95 5.06
C ALA A 120 -7.67 -13.51 6.48
N ILE A 121 -8.79 -14.01 7.03
CA ILE A 121 -9.25 -13.76 8.40
C ILE A 121 -8.19 -14.25 9.40
N GLY A 122 -7.63 -15.44 9.18
CA GLY A 122 -6.59 -16.01 10.04
C GLY A 122 -5.31 -15.20 10.02
N LEU A 123 -4.76 -14.90 8.83
CA LEU A 123 -3.53 -14.13 8.69
C LEU A 123 -3.61 -12.71 9.27
N CYS A 124 -4.76 -12.05 9.14
CA CYS A 124 -5.00 -10.72 9.69
C CYS A 124 -5.44 -10.73 11.17
N GLN A 125 -5.54 -11.93 11.81
CA GLN A 125 -5.89 -12.10 13.21
C GLN A 125 -7.23 -11.46 13.60
N VAL A 126 -8.23 -11.56 12.71
CA VAL A 126 -9.58 -11.01 12.93
C VAL A 126 -10.64 -12.09 13.15
N ALA A 127 -10.25 -13.35 13.33
CA ALA A 127 -11.15 -14.47 13.57
C ALA A 127 -12.10 -14.26 14.79
N PRO A 128 -11.64 -13.73 15.94
CA PRO A 128 -12.54 -13.44 17.07
C PRO A 128 -13.59 -12.38 16.78
N LEU A 129 -13.41 -11.59 15.72
CA LEU A 129 -14.30 -10.49 15.34
C LEU A 129 -15.26 -10.87 14.22
N ARG A 130 -15.20 -12.11 13.71
CA ARG A 130 -15.85 -12.58 12.48
C ARG A 130 -17.30 -12.16 12.34
N GLN A 131 -18.10 -12.31 13.42
CA GLN A 131 -19.52 -12.01 13.43
C GLN A 131 -19.86 -10.59 13.94
N ARG A 132 -18.84 -9.80 14.30
CA ARG A 132 -19.08 -8.42 14.75
C ARG A 132 -19.34 -7.50 13.56
N MET A 133 -20.17 -6.51 13.80
CA MET A 133 -20.45 -5.46 12.81
C MET A 133 -19.24 -4.53 12.64
N LEU A 134 -18.89 -4.20 11.40
CA LEU A 134 -17.72 -3.38 11.07
C LEU A 134 -17.71 -2.02 11.79
N HIS A 135 -18.87 -1.40 11.96
CA HIS A 135 -19.00 -0.09 12.63
C HIS A 135 -18.78 -0.15 14.14
N THR A 136 -18.77 -1.34 14.77
CA THR A 136 -18.53 -1.51 16.22
C THR A 136 -17.06 -1.75 16.56
N LEU A 137 -16.19 -1.81 15.54
CA LEU A 137 -14.78 -2.08 15.70
C LEU A 137 -14.00 -0.79 16.00
N SER A 138 -12.91 -0.92 16.76
CA SER A 138 -11.89 0.12 16.86
C SER A 138 -11.24 0.38 15.48
N ASP A 139 -10.57 1.53 15.32
CA ASP A 139 -9.93 1.86 14.05
C ASP A 139 -8.83 0.86 13.68
N GLY A 140 -8.06 0.36 14.65
CA GLY A 140 -7.05 -0.68 14.43
C GLY A 140 -7.64 -2.03 14.03
N GLU A 141 -8.73 -2.46 14.68
CA GLU A 141 -9.46 -3.68 14.29
C GLU A 141 -10.04 -3.53 12.89
N ARG A 142 -10.67 -2.39 12.60
CA ARG A 142 -11.23 -2.09 11.28
C ARG A 142 -10.16 -2.12 10.19
N GLN A 143 -8.98 -1.54 10.46
CA GLN A 143 -7.86 -1.56 9.52
C GLN A 143 -7.41 -2.99 9.21
N ARG A 144 -7.31 -3.88 10.23
CA ARG A 144 -6.99 -5.29 10.00
C ARG A 144 -8.05 -6.02 9.17
N VAL A 145 -9.33 -5.69 9.35
CA VAL A 145 -10.42 -6.23 8.52
C VAL A 145 -10.30 -5.77 7.06
N MET A 146 -9.93 -4.50 6.83
CA MET A 146 -9.72 -4.00 5.48
C MET A 146 -8.52 -4.64 4.80
N LEU A 147 -7.46 -4.94 5.57
CA LEU A 147 -6.33 -5.73 5.09
C LEU A 147 -6.74 -7.17 4.77
N ALA A 148 -7.57 -7.81 5.61
CA ALA A 148 -8.11 -9.15 5.34
C ALA A 148 -8.95 -9.17 4.06
N ARG A 149 -9.77 -8.15 3.82
CA ARG A 149 -10.51 -7.99 2.56
C ARG A 149 -9.60 -7.92 1.34
N ALA A 150 -8.54 -7.09 1.42
CA ALA A 150 -7.57 -6.97 0.33
C ALA A 150 -6.79 -8.27 0.13
N LEU A 151 -6.48 -9.00 1.20
CA LEU A 151 -5.79 -10.30 1.13
C LEU A 151 -6.69 -11.39 0.53
N ALA A 152 -7.99 -11.41 0.88
CA ALA A 152 -8.98 -12.33 0.31
C ALA A 152 -9.17 -12.13 -1.20
N GLN A 153 -8.89 -10.94 -1.73
CA GLN A 153 -8.88 -10.69 -3.17
C GLN A 153 -7.80 -11.47 -3.91
N ASP A 154 -6.81 -12.01 -3.18
CA ASP A 154 -5.74 -12.90 -3.65
C ASP A 154 -4.92 -12.36 -4.83
N THR A 155 -4.67 -11.07 -4.84
CA THR A 155 -3.82 -10.42 -5.82
C THR A 155 -2.34 -10.49 -5.42
N PRO A 156 -1.39 -10.49 -6.37
CA PRO A 156 0.04 -10.45 -6.07
C PRO A 156 0.50 -9.12 -5.44
N VAL A 157 -0.21 -8.03 -5.73
CA VAL A 157 0.13 -6.69 -5.24
C VAL A 157 -1.02 -6.13 -4.39
N ILE A 158 -0.68 -5.56 -3.23
CA ILE A 158 -1.61 -4.84 -2.35
C ILE A 158 -1.12 -3.40 -2.21
N ILE A 159 -2.00 -2.44 -2.46
CA ILE A 159 -1.73 -1.02 -2.32
C ILE A 159 -2.57 -0.45 -1.18
N LEU A 160 -1.93 0.35 -0.32
CA LEU A 160 -2.58 0.95 0.85
C LEU A 160 -2.35 2.47 0.83
N ASP A 161 -3.43 3.23 0.88
CA ASP A 161 -3.34 4.68 0.97
C ASP A 161 -3.50 5.11 2.45
N GLU A 162 -2.41 5.49 3.09
CA GLU A 162 -2.30 5.89 4.49
C GLU A 162 -2.91 4.88 5.50
N PRO A 163 -2.44 3.61 5.53
CA PRO A 163 -3.05 2.55 6.33
C PRO A 163 -2.94 2.77 7.84
N SER A 164 -2.08 3.64 8.30
CA SER A 164 -1.86 3.96 9.72
C SER A 164 -2.48 5.31 10.14
N ALA A 165 -3.21 5.98 9.25
CA ALA A 165 -3.88 7.24 9.57
C ALA A 165 -4.90 7.02 10.70
N PHE A 166 -4.96 7.97 11.65
CA PHE A 166 -5.85 7.98 12.82
C PHE A 166 -5.61 6.88 13.86
N LEU A 167 -4.58 6.05 13.68
CA LEU A 167 -4.19 5.03 14.66
C LEU A 167 -3.26 5.62 15.72
N ASP A 168 -3.39 5.15 16.96
CA ASP A 168 -2.38 5.40 17.97
C ASP A 168 -1.06 4.69 17.64
N TYR A 169 0.00 5.01 18.39
CA TYR A 169 1.33 4.47 18.13
C TYR A 169 1.37 2.93 18.16
N SER A 170 0.69 2.31 19.16
CA SER A 170 0.66 0.85 19.29
C SER A 170 -0.03 0.19 18.10
N ALA A 171 -1.18 0.71 17.68
CA ALA A 171 -1.92 0.19 16.53
C ALA A 171 -1.14 0.38 15.21
N ARG A 172 -0.41 1.53 15.05
CA ARG A 172 0.48 1.74 13.89
C ARG A 172 1.57 0.68 13.81
N MET A 173 2.25 0.41 14.93
CA MET A 173 3.27 -0.64 14.98
C MET A 173 2.71 -2.02 14.64
N GLN A 174 1.53 -2.38 15.18
CA GLN A 174 0.86 -3.63 14.85
C GLN A 174 0.54 -3.76 13.36
N VAL A 175 0.09 -2.67 12.71
CA VAL A 175 -0.14 -2.65 11.26
C VAL A 175 1.17 -2.88 10.51
N MET A 176 2.27 -2.22 10.87
CA MET A 176 3.56 -2.42 10.20
C MET A 176 4.07 -3.87 10.34
N ILE A 177 3.96 -4.45 11.54
CA ILE A 177 4.31 -5.86 11.80
C ILE A 177 3.46 -6.78 10.92
N LEU A 178 2.14 -6.53 10.83
CA LEU A 178 1.24 -7.32 10.00
C LEU A 178 1.60 -7.21 8.51
N LEU A 179 1.84 -6.00 7.98
CA LEU A 179 2.24 -5.82 6.59
C LEU A 179 3.55 -6.58 6.28
N ARG A 180 4.52 -6.50 7.18
CA ARG A 180 5.77 -7.24 7.06
C ARG A 180 5.55 -8.77 7.07
N HIS A 181 4.68 -9.24 7.95
CA HIS A 181 4.28 -10.64 8.02
C HIS A 181 3.63 -11.11 6.72
N LEU A 182 2.70 -10.34 6.14
CA LEU A 182 2.05 -10.66 4.87
C LEU A 182 3.03 -10.74 3.69
N CYS A 183 4.04 -9.87 3.65
CA CYS A 183 5.09 -9.99 2.64
C CYS A 183 5.86 -11.31 2.75
N LYS A 184 6.22 -11.73 3.98
CA LYS A 184 7.02 -12.93 4.22
C LYS A 184 6.23 -14.22 4.05
N THR A 185 5.04 -14.33 4.64
CA THR A 185 4.25 -15.57 4.73
C THR A 185 3.31 -15.76 3.55
N ALA A 186 2.59 -14.71 3.13
CA ALA A 186 1.68 -14.75 2.00
C ALA A 186 2.35 -14.31 0.69
N ARG A 187 3.66 -14.00 0.71
CA ARG A 187 4.47 -13.57 -0.44
C ARG A 187 3.84 -12.40 -1.22
N LYS A 188 3.10 -11.52 -0.52
CA LYS A 188 2.47 -10.36 -1.13
C LYS A 188 3.49 -9.24 -1.31
N THR A 189 3.40 -8.53 -2.43
CA THR A 189 4.13 -7.28 -2.68
C THR A 189 3.25 -6.12 -2.21
N ILE A 190 3.75 -5.31 -1.27
CA ILE A 190 2.94 -4.27 -0.64
C ILE A 190 3.59 -2.91 -0.88
N LEU A 191 2.79 -1.96 -1.39
CA LEU A 191 3.11 -0.55 -1.48
C LEU A 191 2.12 0.24 -0.61
N PHE A 192 2.61 1.06 0.32
CA PHE A 192 1.74 1.91 1.12
C PHE A 192 2.24 3.35 1.17
N SER A 193 1.31 4.30 1.11
CA SER A 193 1.63 5.70 1.36
C SER A 193 1.65 5.99 2.85
N THR A 194 2.55 6.87 3.28
CA THR A 194 2.59 7.35 4.66
C THR A 194 3.27 8.70 4.77
N HIS A 195 2.94 9.44 5.82
CA HIS A 195 3.67 10.60 6.32
C HIS A 195 4.40 10.29 7.64
N ASP A 196 4.18 9.10 8.22
CA ASP A 196 4.82 8.64 9.45
C ASP A 196 6.13 7.90 9.09
N LEU A 197 7.24 8.64 9.08
CA LEU A 197 8.54 8.10 8.71
C LEU A 197 9.15 7.24 9.83
N GLU A 198 8.85 7.57 11.09
CA GLU A 198 9.43 6.91 12.25
C GLU A 198 9.06 5.43 12.31
N THR A 199 7.78 5.12 12.06
CA THR A 199 7.33 3.73 12.06
C THR A 199 7.55 3.03 10.72
N ALA A 200 7.58 3.76 9.60
CA ALA A 200 7.68 3.19 8.28
C ALA A 200 9.13 2.82 7.89
N LEU A 201 10.09 3.77 8.01
CA LEU A 201 11.44 3.55 7.49
C LEU A 201 12.15 2.32 8.09
N PRO A 202 12.02 2.00 9.41
CA PRO A 202 12.60 0.78 9.95
C PRO A 202 11.92 -0.51 9.45
N ALA A 203 10.67 -0.42 9.00
CA ALA A 203 9.86 -1.60 8.65
C ALA A 203 9.95 -2.00 7.18
N VAL A 204 10.43 -1.14 6.28
CA VAL A 204 10.36 -1.36 4.83
C VAL A 204 11.66 -1.80 4.19
N ASP A 205 11.56 -2.49 3.06
CA ASP A 205 12.70 -2.91 2.25
C ASP A 205 13.13 -1.80 1.28
N ARG A 206 12.15 -1.04 0.76
CA ARG A 206 12.33 0.03 -0.22
C ARG A 206 11.47 1.24 0.11
N VAL A 207 11.89 2.37 -0.42
CA VAL A 207 11.14 3.62 -0.34
C VAL A 207 11.03 4.23 -1.74
N TRP A 208 9.84 4.64 -2.09
CA TRP A 208 9.54 5.53 -3.20
C TRP A 208 9.37 6.94 -2.64
N ALA A 209 10.35 7.79 -2.86
CA ALA A 209 10.38 9.16 -2.35
C ALA A 209 9.92 10.12 -3.46
N MET A 210 8.77 10.79 -3.25
CA MET A 210 8.27 11.83 -4.15
C MET A 210 8.81 13.20 -3.73
N GLU A 211 9.72 13.73 -4.54
CA GLU A 211 10.24 15.08 -4.42
C GLU A 211 9.44 16.03 -5.32
N THR A 212 9.02 17.15 -4.76
CA THR A 212 8.22 18.16 -5.47
C THR A 212 9.07 19.35 -5.77
N THR A 213 9.13 19.75 -7.04
CA THR A 213 9.81 20.96 -7.50
C THR A 213 8.80 21.93 -8.10
N THR A 214 9.03 23.21 -7.89
CA THR A 214 8.22 24.28 -8.50
C THR A 214 9.08 24.95 -9.58
N ASP A 215 8.54 25.03 -10.79
CA ASP A 215 9.22 25.70 -11.90
C ASP A 215 9.12 27.23 -11.79
N ASN A 216 9.79 27.93 -12.71
CA ASN A 216 9.79 29.40 -12.76
C ASN A 216 8.40 30.02 -13.05
N HIS A 217 7.44 29.22 -13.47
CA HIS A 217 6.04 29.62 -13.74
C HIS A 217 5.11 29.30 -12.59
N GLY A 218 5.63 28.81 -11.44
CA GLY A 218 4.82 28.42 -10.27
C GLY A 218 4.13 27.06 -10.42
N GLN A 219 4.42 26.31 -11.50
CA GLN A 219 3.86 24.96 -11.68
C GLN A 219 4.65 23.96 -10.85
N THR A 220 3.94 23.23 -10.02
CA THR A 220 4.51 22.25 -9.11
C THR A 220 4.41 20.86 -9.73
N VAL A 221 5.51 20.18 -9.93
CA VAL A 221 5.59 18.83 -10.48
C VAL A 221 6.48 17.96 -9.60
N SER A 222 6.07 16.73 -9.39
CA SER A 222 6.84 15.77 -8.59
C SER A 222 7.62 14.80 -9.49
N THR A 223 8.76 14.38 -8.97
CA THR A 223 9.57 13.26 -9.46
C THR A 223 9.62 12.18 -8.42
N LEU A 224 10.12 10.99 -8.76
CA LEU A 224 10.21 9.86 -7.85
C LEU A 224 11.63 9.32 -7.83
N LYS A 225 12.14 9.11 -6.64
CA LYS A 225 13.40 8.41 -6.39
C LYS A 225 13.12 7.12 -5.62
N GLU A 226 13.61 6.01 -6.14
CA GLU A 226 13.51 4.70 -5.49
C GLU A 226 14.86 4.30 -4.92
N ASP A 227 14.91 3.94 -3.61
CA ASP A 227 16.09 3.32 -3.02
C ASP A 227 15.73 2.65 -1.67
N THR A 228 16.73 2.10 -0.97
CA THR A 228 16.60 1.66 0.41
C THR A 228 16.46 2.86 1.36
N PRO A 229 15.80 2.69 2.53
CA PRO A 229 15.73 3.76 3.53
C PRO A 229 17.11 4.33 3.89
N ARG A 230 18.09 3.45 4.07
CA ARG A 230 19.48 3.83 4.43
C ARG A 230 20.11 4.76 3.40
N ASN A 231 19.99 4.44 2.12
CA ASN A 231 20.57 5.23 1.03
C ASN A 231 19.91 6.61 0.93
N LEU A 232 18.56 6.66 1.01
CA LEU A 232 17.80 7.93 0.95
C LEU A 232 18.04 8.84 2.15
N ILE A 233 18.42 8.28 3.30
CA ILE A 233 18.87 9.05 4.47
C ILE A 233 20.28 9.58 4.22
N ALA A 234 21.20 8.71 3.76
CA ALA A 234 22.62 9.04 3.57
C ALA A 234 22.83 10.14 2.51
N ASP A 235 22.05 10.12 1.41
CA ASP A 235 22.15 11.12 0.34
C ASP A 235 21.31 12.39 0.58
N GLY A 236 20.64 12.48 1.75
CA GLY A 236 19.86 13.63 2.18
C GLY A 236 18.50 13.77 1.50
N THR A 237 18.02 12.79 0.73
CA THR A 237 16.69 12.83 0.08
C THR A 237 15.57 12.98 1.11
N ILE A 238 15.60 12.17 2.19
CA ILE A 238 14.61 12.28 3.26
C ILE A 238 14.59 13.68 3.87
N ARG A 239 15.76 14.26 4.15
CA ARG A 239 15.88 15.60 4.73
C ARG A 239 15.40 16.72 3.78
N ARG A 240 15.56 16.55 2.46
CA ARG A 240 15.02 17.53 1.49
C ARG A 240 13.49 17.52 1.47
N ILE A 241 12.87 16.32 1.55
CA ILE A 241 11.42 16.17 1.55
C ILE A 241 10.82 16.58 2.91
N PHE A 242 11.48 16.21 4.00
CA PHE A 242 11.03 16.39 5.39
C PHE A 242 12.14 17.06 6.21
N PRO A 243 12.32 18.39 6.12
CA PRO A 243 13.39 19.11 6.84
C PRO A 243 13.29 18.99 8.37
N GLU A 244 12.06 18.78 8.87
CA GLU A 244 11.73 18.58 10.29
C GLU A 244 12.16 17.20 10.82
N PHE A 245 12.45 16.26 9.95
CA PHE A 245 12.77 14.89 10.34
C PHE A 245 14.22 14.77 10.83
N ASN A 246 14.40 14.34 12.09
CA ASN A 246 15.71 14.14 12.69
C ASN A 246 16.06 12.64 12.68
N HIS A 247 17.10 12.26 11.93
CA HIS A 247 17.49 10.85 11.81
C HIS A 247 18.15 10.27 13.06
N GLN A 248 18.47 11.06 14.06
CA GLN A 248 18.95 10.53 15.35
C GLN A 248 17.87 9.68 16.03
N ASP A 249 16.60 9.95 15.72
CA ASP A 249 15.46 9.18 16.23
C ASP A 249 15.39 7.76 15.61
N LEU A 250 15.97 7.54 14.41
CA LEU A 250 16.00 6.22 13.75
C LEU A 250 17.04 5.25 14.32
N THR A 251 18.09 5.75 14.96
CA THR A 251 19.14 4.88 15.53
C THR A 251 18.66 4.11 16.76
N ALA A 252 17.56 4.52 17.37
CA ALA A 252 16.94 3.84 18.51
C ALA A 252 16.10 2.62 18.11
N PHE A 253 15.74 2.45 16.84
CA PHE A 253 14.91 1.34 16.36
C PHE A 253 15.75 0.25 15.71
N HIS A 254 16.44 -0.55 16.53
CA HIS A 254 16.96 -1.84 16.10
C HIS A 254 15.78 -2.80 15.93
N ILE A 255 15.33 -3.02 14.71
CA ILE A 255 14.53 -4.22 14.42
C ILE A 255 15.52 -5.39 14.54
N PRO A 256 15.29 -6.35 15.46
CA PRO A 256 16.16 -7.52 15.54
C PRO A 256 16.13 -8.23 14.19
N ASN A 257 17.27 -8.30 13.52
CA ASN A 257 17.48 -9.23 12.44
C ASN A 257 17.32 -10.64 13.01
N ASN A 258 16.12 -11.19 12.98
CA ASN A 258 15.93 -12.61 13.17
C ASN A 258 16.50 -13.35 11.94
N HIS A 259 17.83 -13.41 11.87
CA HIS A 259 18.52 -14.51 11.22
C HIS A 259 18.38 -15.71 12.15
N HIS A 260 17.33 -16.50 11.95
CA HIS A 260 17.34 -17.87 12.39
C HIS A 260 17.45 -18.74 11.12
N SER A 261 18.63 -19.40 11.09
CA SER A 261 19.10 -20.53 10.30
C SER A 261 18.01 -21.59 10.04
#